data_baffbc9eaa16ae0f5363f635886e96a2
#
_entry.id   baffbc9eaa16ae0f5363f635886e96a2
#
_cell.length_a   1.000
_cell.length_b   1.000
_cell.length_c   1.000
_cell.angle_alpha   90.00
_cell.angle_beta   90.00
_cell.angle_gamma   90.00
#
_symmetry.space_group_name_H-M   'P 1'
#
loop_
_entity.id
_entity.type
_entity.pdbx_description
1 polymer ?
#
loop_
_entity_poly.entity_id
_entity_poly.type
_entity_poly.pdbx_seq_one_letter_code
_entity_poly.pdbx_strand_id
1 'polypeptide(L)'
;MKRSPAEILREYGPFPEVEAVHGVSFDGRHVWFASGDKVNALDPDTGKPVRAIAVPAHAGTAFDGQHLFQLAEDRIQKIDSTTGRVLATIPVPGGGSGLAWAEGTLWMGRYRERKILQIDPDTGTILRTIESNRFVTGVTWVDGELWHGTWEADQSELRHVDPASGEVLEKLEMPPDTVVSGLESDGGDRFFCGGGTSGKLRVVRRPKRSARSAAR
;
A
#
# COMPACT_ATOMS: atom_id res chain seq x y z
N MET A 1 -0.37 -4.66 22.69
CA MET A 1 -0.93 -4.82 21.34
C MET A 1 -2.46 -4.82 21.42
N LYS A 2 -3.11 -3.86 20.78
CA LYS A 2 -4.57 -3.76 20.64
C LYS A 2 -5.06 -4.62 19.47
N ARG A 3 -6.25 -5.22 19.56
CA ARG A 3 -6.89 -6.01 18.49
C ARG A 3 -8.33 -5.58 18.33
N SER A 4 -8.77 -5.46 17.08
CA SER A 4 -10.18 -5.20 16.75
C SER A 4 -10.52 -5.79 15.37
N PRO A 5 -11.79 -6.11 15.09
CA PRO A 5 -12.22 -6.43 13.75
C PRO A 5 -12.06 -5.19 12.84
N ALA A 6 -11.70 -5.42 11.59
CA ALA A 6 -11.69 -4.37 10.57
C ALA A 6 -13.14 -4.04 10.15
N GLU A 7 -13.46 -2.76 10.06
CA GLU A 7 -14.75 -2.29 9.56
C GLU A 7 -14.61 -1.90 8.09
N ILE A 8 -15.20 -2.68 7.18
CA ILE A 8 -15.27 -2.34 5.75
C ILE A 8 -16.41 -1.33 5.56
N LEU A 9 -16.06 -0.13 5.14
CA LEU A 9 -17.01 0.97 4.91
C LEU A 9 -17.63 0.92 3.51
N ARG A 10 -16.82 0.46 2.52
CA ARG A 10 -17.23 0.42 1.11
C ARG A 10 -16.37 -0.58 0.33
N GLU A 11 -16.94 -1.13 -0.72
CA GLU A 11 -16.23 -1.91 -1.74
C GLU A 11 -16.48 -1.33 -3.13
N TYR A 12 -15.43 -1.37 -3.98
CA TYR A 12 -15.49 -1.04 -5.39
C TYR A 12 -15.09 -2.27 -6.21
N GLY A 13 -15.64 -2.39 -7.39
CA GLY A 13 -15.36 -3.51 -8.28
C GLY A 13 -16.26 -4.75 -8.02
N PRO A 14 -15.93 -5.92 -8.60
CA PRO A 14 -14.79 -6.11 -9.48
C PRO A 14 -14.86 -5.21 -10.71
N PHE A 15 -13.68 -4.74 -11.18
CA PHE A 15 -13.63 -3.86 -12.34
C PHE A 15 -13.51 -4.67 -13.63
N PRO A 16 -14.15 -4.25 -14.73
CA PRO A 16 -13.97 -4.87 -16.03
C PRO A 16 -12.48 -4.90 -16.43
N GLU A 17 -12.06 -5.99 -17.03
CA GLU A 17 -10.66 -6.19 -17.50
C GLU A 17 -9.57 -6.06 -16.43
N VAL A 18 -9.90 -6.20 -15.17
CA VAL A 18 -8.97 -6.23 -14.04
C VAL A 18 -9.02 -7.60 -13.40
N GLU A 19 -8.00 -8.41 -13.62
CA GLU A 19 -7.89 -9.76 -13.04
C GLU A 19 -7.56 -9.71 -11.55
N ALA A 20 -6.75 -8.73 -11.15
CA ALA A 20 -6.36 -8.52 -9.75
C ALA A 20 -6.10 -7.04 -9.45
N VAL A 21 -6.43 -6.62 -8.23
CA VAL A 21 -6.03 -5.33 -7.66
C VAL A 21 -4.83 -5.58 -6.75
N HIS A 22 -3.67 -5.03 -7.10
CA HIS A 22 -2.41 -5.20 -6.36
C HIS A 22 -2.13 -4.03 -5.43
N GLY A 23 -1.13 -3.20 -5.76
CA GLY A 23 -0.77 -2.01 -5.00
C GLY A 23 -1.86 -0.94 -5.05
N VAL A 24 -1.92 -0.13 -4.01
CA VAL A 24 -2.89 0.97 -3.88
C VAL A 24 -2.16 2.20 -3.38
N SER A 25 -2.50 3.38 -3.91
CA SER A 25 -2.04 4.69 -3.43
C SER A 25 -3.16 5.73 -3.53
N PHE A 26 -2.96 6.90 -2.93
CA PHE A 26 -3.91 8.00 -2.96
C PHE A 26 -3.20 9.33 -3.23
N ASP A 27 -3.67 10.11 -4.20
CA ASP A 27 -3.07 11.38 -4.61
C ASP A 27 -3.74 12.61 -3.98
N GLY A 28 -4.61 12.39 -2.99
CA GLY A 28 -5.44 13.44 -2.39
C GLY A 28 -6.79 13.61 -3.09
N ARG A 29 -6.97 13.00 -4.26
CA ARG A 29 -8.21 13.06 -5.05
C ARG A 29 -8.65 11.69 -5.57
N HIS A 30 -7.74 10.92 -6.14
CA HIS A 30 -8.02 9.62 -6.74
C HIS A 30 -7.28 8.52 -6.00
N VAL A 31 -7.92 7.37 -5.95
CA VAL A 31 -7.26 6.13 -5.53
C VAL A 31 -6.62 5.49 -6.76
N TRP A 32 -5.31 5.32 -6.71
CA TRP A 32 -4.55 4.63 -7.74
C TRP A 32 -4.37 3.18 -7.36
N PHE A 33 -4.58 2.27 -8.30
CA PHE A 33 -4.34 0.85 -8.07
C PHE A 33 -3.68 0.16 -9.25
N ALA A 34 -2.77 -0.74 -8.95
CA ALA A 34 -2.03 -1.54 -9.92
C ALA A 34 -2.83 -2.79 -10.33
N SER A 35 -2.80 -3.14 -11.63
CA SER A 35 -3.53 -4.29 -12.17
C SER A 35 -2.74 -5.09 -13.23
N GLY A 36 -1.42 -5.23 -13.06
CA GLY A 36 -0.54 -5.99 -13.92
C GLY A 36 0.11 -5.16 -15.03
N ASP A 37 -0.63 -4.71 -16.00
CA ASP A 37 -0.16 -3.96 -17.17
C ASP A 37 -0.42 -2.44 -17.11
N LYS A 38 -1.12 -2.00 -16.07
CA LYS A 38 -1.50 -0.58 -15.90
C LYS A 38 -1.72 -0.20 -14.45
N VAL A 39 -1.58 1.10 -14.18
CA VAL A 39 -2.04 1.75 -12.95
C VAL A 39 -3.32 2.50 -13.28
N ASN A 40 -4.39 2.20 -12.56
CA ASN A 40 -5.71 2.79 -12.76
C ASN A 40 -6.00 3.84 -11.68
N ALA A 41 -6.62 4.95 -12.06
CA ALA A 41 -7.15 5.96 -11.14
C ALA A 41 -8.66 5.78 -10.99
N LEU A 42 -9.13 5.75 -9.75
CA LEU A 42 -10.52 5.64 -9.36
C LEU A 42 -10.94 6.90 -8.61
N ASP A 43 -12.10 7.44 -8.94
CA ASP A 43 -12.76 8.44 -8.12
C ASP A 43 -13.43 7.74 -6.91
N PRO A 44 -12.97 8.00 -5.67
CA PRO A 44 -13.48 7.30 -4.49
C PRO A 44 -14.92 7.69 -4.12
N ASP A 45 -15.43 8.81 -4.59
CA ASP A 45 -16.80 9.23 -4.29
C ASP A 45 -17.81 8.50 -5.19
N THR A 46 -17.48 8.39 -6.46
CA THR A 46 -18.38 7.74 -7.45
C THR A 46 -18.08 6.25 -7.64
N GLY A 47 -16.86 5.80 -7.33
CA GLY A 47 -16.40 4.43 -7.58
C GLY A 47 -16.09 4.14 -9.05
N LYS A 48 -15.95 5.18 -9.89
CA LYS A 48 -15.70 5.04 -11.32
C LYS A 48 -14.22 5.19 -11.65
N PRO A 49 -13.66 4.31 -12.49
CA PRO A 49 -12.35 4.56 -13.09
C PRO A 49 -12.37 5.85 -13.92
N VAL A 50 -11.36 6.70 -13.76
CA VAL A 50 -11.26 8.01 -14.46
C VAL A 50 -10.13 8.05 -15.46
N ARG A 51 -9.07 7.27 -15.26
CA ARG A 51 -7.96 7.13 -16.21
C ARG A 51 -7.10 5.91 -15.88
N ALA A 52 -6.23 5.55 -16.81
CA ALA A 52 -5.19 4.56 -16.61
C ALA A 52 -3.86 5.02 -17.24
N ILE A 53 -2.76 4.54 -16.67
CA ILE A 53 -1.40 4.70 -17.19
C ILE A 53 -0.90 3.30 -17.55
N ALA A 54 -0.57 3.09 -18.84
CA ALA A 54 -0.06 1.82 -19.34
C ALA A 54 1.44 1.68 -18.97
N VAL A 55 1.70 1.02 -17.88
CA VAL A 55 3.04 0.66 -17.37
C VAL A 55 2.96 -0.66 -16.62
N PRO A 56 4.03 -1.47 -16.60
CA PRO A 56 4.05 -2.66 -15.75
C PRO A 56 3.75 -2.30 -14.28
N ALA A 57 2.75 -2.95 -13.69
CA ALA A 57 2.20 -2.59 -12.39
C ALA A 57 1.76 -3.86 -11.62
N HIS A 58 2.73 -4.65 -11.14
CA HIS A 58 2.50 -5.97 -10.58
C HIS A 58 2.38 -5.99 -9.05
N ALA A 59 2.75 -4.88 -8.37
CA ALA A 59 2.79 -4.83 -6.91
C ALA A 59 2.53 -3.40 -6.38
N GLY A 60 3.22 -2.99 -5.31
CA GLY A 60 2.99 -1.75 -4.58
C GLY A 60 3.04 -0.47 -5.42
N THR A 61 2.19 0.47 -5.07
CA THR A 61 2.11 1.82 -5.64
C THR A 61 2.22 2.84 -4.52
N ALA A 62 2.96 3.94 -4.73
CA ALA A 62 3.07 5.06 -3.78
C ALA A 62 2.99 6.40 -4.52
N PHE A 63 2.74 7.49 -3.79
CA PHE A 63 2.66 8.85 -4.32
C PHE A 63 3.40 9.83 -3.41
N ASP A 64 4.29 10.67 -3.99
CA ASP A 64 5.13 11.62 -3.23
C ASP A 64 4.55 13.05 -3.18
N GLY A 65 3.33 13.25 -3.67
CA GLY A 65 2.69 14.55 -3.86
C GLY A 65 2.78 15.06 -5.30
N GLN A 66 3.63 14.45 -6.14
CA GLN A 66 3.81 14.83 -7.55
C GLN A 66 3.93 13.62 -8.48
N HIS A 67 4.64 12.57 -8.05
CA HIS A 67 4.95 11.41 -8.87
C HIS A 67 4.35 10.15 -8.26
N LEU A 68 3.97 9.22 -9.14
CA LEU A 68 3.68 7.86 -8.74
C LEU A 68 4.98 7.04 -8.74
N PHE A 69 5.11 6.18 -7.76
CA PHE A 69 6.13 5.13 -7.70
C PHE A 69 5.44 3.79 -7.84
N GLN A 70 5.82 3.01 -8.84
CA GLN A 70 5.19 1.74 -9.15
C GLN A 70 6.20 0.60 -9.12
N LEU A 71 5.96 -0.37 -8.26
CA LEU A 71 6.71 -1.63 -8.23
C LEU A 71 6.34 -2.52 -9.41
N ALA A 72 7.36 -2.92 -10.16
CA ALA A 72 7.24 -3.83 -11.28
C ALA A 72 8.44 -4.77 -11.29
N GLU A 73 8.20 -6.05 -10.98
CA GLU A 73 9.25 -7.07 -10.89
C GLU A 73 10.35 -6.68 -9.87
N ASP A 74 11.56 -6.38 -10.33
CA ASP A 74 12.76 -6.07 -9.56
C ASP A 74 13.14 -4.57 -9.58
N ARG A 75 12.18 -3.70 -9.90
CA ARG A 75 12.39 -2.25 -9.99
C ARG A 75 11.19 -1.44 -9.52
N ILE A 76 11.45 -0.22 -9.08
CA ILE A 76 10.45 0.81 -8.86
C ILE A 76 10.55 1.83 -10.00
N GLN A 77 9.45 2.11 -10.67
CA GLN A 77 9.33 3.13 -11.69
C GLN A 77 8.82 4.42 -11.07
N LYS A 78 9.55 5.54 -11.21
CA LYS A 78 9.07 6.88 -10.90
C LYS A 78 8.34 7.42 -12.12
N ILE A 79 7.07 7.75 -11.97
CA ILE A 79 6.16 8.08 -13.07
C ILE A 79 5.60 9.48 -12.86
N ASP A 80 5.65 10.31 -13.89
CA ASP A 80 4.90 11.56 -13.94
C ASP A 80 3.39 11.24 -13.93
N SER A 81 2.71 11.61 -12.84
CA SER A 81 1.30 11.27 -12.64
C SER A 81 0.36 11.93 -13.65
N THR A 82 0.79 13.00 -14.31
CA THR A 82 0.01 13.74 -15.32
C THR A 82 0.15 13.12 -16.70
N THR A 83 1.39 12.87 -17.14
CA THR A 83 1.68 12.38 -18.48
C THR A 83 1.74 10.87 -18.59
N GLY A 84 1.97 10.16 -17.47
CA GLY A 84 2.21 8.73 -17.45
C GLY A 84 3.63 8.32 -17.85
N ARG A 85 4.53 9.29 -18.10
CA ARG A 85 5.90 8.99 -18.51
C ARG A 85 6.74 8.48 -17.35
N VAL A 86 7.47 7.40 -17.57
CA VAL A 86 8.50 6.93 -16.63
C VAL A 86 9.69 7.88 -16.68
N LEU A 87 10.00 8.51 -15.54
CA LEU A 87 11.06 9.50 -15.39
C LEU A 87 12.38 8.88 -14.93
N ALA A 88 12.28 7.86 -14.06
CA ALA A 88 13.42 7.16 -13.51
C ALA A 88 13.03 5.71 -13.13
N THR A 89 14.05 4.89 -12.96
CA THR A 89 13.91 3.50 -12.52
C THR A 89 14.90 3.22 -11.42
N ILE A 90 14.41 2.69 -10.30
CA ILE A 90 15.20 2.36 -9.11
C ILE A 90 15.28 0.82 -9.04
N PRO A 91 16.47 0.21 -9.14
CA PRO A 91 16.62 -1.23 -8.99
C PRO A 91 16.29 -1.67 -7.55
N VAL A 92 15.50 -2.72 -7.42
CA VAL A 92 15.17 -3.37 -6.13
C VAL A 92 15.24 -4.88 -6.29
N PRO A 93 16.45 -5.45 -6.37
CA PRO A 93 16.64 -6.88 -6.63
C PRO A 93 15.81 -7.75 -5.69
N GLY A 94 15.11 -8.74 -6.26
CA GLY A 94 14.15 -9.58 -5.53
C GLY A 94 12.74 -8.98 -5.40
N GLY A 95 12.50 -7.79 -5.96
CA GLY A 95 11.18 -7.17 -6.03
C GLY A 95 10.61 -6.75 -4.67
N GLY A 96 9.32 -6.49 -4.62
CA GLY A 96 8.58 -6.12 -3.41
C GLY A 96 7.08 -6.41 -3.53
N SER A 97 6.34 -6.18 -2.45
CA SER A 97 4.89 -6.39 -2.41
C SER A 97 4.10 -5.08 -2.26
N GLY A 98 4.31 -4.34 -1.20
CA GLY A 98 3.71 -3.04 -0.94
C GLY A 98 4.70 -1.90 -1.12
N LEU A 99 4.23 -0.68 -1.31
CA LEU A 99 5.05 0.52 -1.40
C LEU A 99 4.31 1.69 -0.78
N ALA A 100 5.02 2.53 -0.02
CA ALA A 100 4.54 3.79 0.51
C ALA A 100 5.62 4.87 0.40
N TRP A 101 5.18 6.12 0.36
CA TRP A 101 6.07 7.29 0.44
C TRP A 101 5.90 7.95 1.80
N ALA A 102 7.01 8.18 2.48
CA ALA A 102 7.02 8.92 3.75
C ALA A 102 8.37 9.58 4.01
N GLU A 103 8.33 10.82 4.49
CA GLU A 103 9.51 11.55 4.99
C GLU A 103 10.68 11.57 3.99
N GLY A 104 10.36 11.72 2.68
CA GLY A 104 11.36 11.76 1.63
C GLY A 104 11.94 10.40 1.23
N THR A 105 11.37 9.30 1.72
CA THR A 105 11.85 7.94 1.47
C THR A 105 10.72 7.01 1.02
N LEU A 106 11.09 5.87 0.42
CA LEU A 106 10.16 4.79 0.09
C LEU A 106 10.19 3.72 1.17
N TRP A 107 9.02 3.20 1.53
CA TRP A 107 8.85 2.06 2.41
C TRP A 107 8.28 0.89 1.61
N MET A 108 9.03 -0.20 1.51
CA MET A 108 8.69 -1.33 0.64
C MET A 108 8.52 -2.62 1.43
N GLY A 109 7.39 -3.27 1.25
CA GLY A 109 7.15 -4.61 1.78
C GLY A 109 7.90 -5.68 0.97
N ARG A 110 8.47 -6.67 1.66
CA ARG A 110 9.06 -7.90 1.10
C ARG A 110 8.20 -9.08 1.56
N TYR A 111 7.31 -9.56 0.70
CA TYR A 111 6.34 -10.59 1.07
C TYR A 111 6.98 -11.85 1.67
N ARG A 112 7.79 -12.56 0.87
CA ARG A 112 8.40 -13.83 1.27
C ARG A 112 9.46 -13.69 2.36
N GLU A 113 10.16 -12.56 2.37
CA GLU A 113 11.20 -12.28 3.35
C GLU A 113 10.62 -11.80 4.69
N ARG A 114 9.33 -11.46 4.74
CA ARG A 114 8.64 -10.93 5.93
C ARG A 114 9.32 -9.69 6.48
N LYS A 115 9.60 -8.72 5.60
CA LYS A 115 10.34 -7.50 5.93
C LYS A 115 9.64 -6.26 5.38
N ILE A 116 9.93 -5.13 6.00
CA ILE A 116 9.67 -3.80 5.44
C ILE A 116 11.01 -3.10 5.35
N LEU A 117 11.32 -2.56 4.17
CA LEU A 117 12.55 -1.84 3.89
C LEU A 117 12.26 -0.36 3.73
N GLN A 118 13.04 0.50 4.38
CA GLN A 118 13.12 1.92 4.06
C GLN A 118 14.20 2.11 3.01
N ILE A 119 13.90 2.77 1.91
CA ILE A 119 14.75 2.87 0.73
C ILE A 119 14.93 4.33 0.35
N ASP A 120 16.15 4.71 0.06
CA ASP A 120 16.49 5.98 -0.58
C ASP A 120 15.93 5.99 -2.02
N PRO A 121 15.06 6.95 -2.38
CA PRO A 121 14.39 6.96 -3.68
C PRO A 121 15.28 7.32 -4.87
N ASP A 122 16.46 7.88 -4.63
CA ASP A 122 17.39 8.29 -5.69
C ASP A 122 18.39 7.18 -6.01
N THR A 123 18.81 6.41 -4.99
CA THR A 123 19.88 5.41 -5.12
C THR A 123 19.41 3.97 -5.02
N GLY A 124 18.23 3.71 -4.44
CA GLY A 124 17.75 2.38 -4.12
C GLY A 124 18.43 1.76 -2.88
N THR A 125 19.25 2.53 -2.17
CA THR A 125 19.95 2.06 -0.98
C THR A 125 18.98 1.76 0.15
N ILE A 126 19.14 0.59 0.79
CA ILE A 126 18.35 0.23 1.97
C ILE A 126 18.89 1.00 3.18
N LEU A 127 18.05 1.88 3.73
CA LEU A 127 18.37 2.71 4.89
C LEU A 127 18.02 2.01 6.21
N ARG A 128 16.96 1.18 6.20
CA ARG A 128 16.47 0.45 7.37
C ARG A 128 15.75 -0.81 6.95
N THR A 129 15.79 -1.83 7.82
CA THR A 129 15.01 -3.07 7.70
C THR A 129 14.21 -3.29 8.98
N ILE A 130 12.92 -3.60 8.83
CA ILE A 130 12.02 -4.00 9.90
C ILE A 130 11.57 -5.42 9.63
N GLU A 131 11.76 -6.31 10.61
CA GLU A 131 11.30 -7.68 10.53
C GLU A 131 9.80 -7.79 10.87
N SER A 132 9.10 -8.66 10.17
CA SER A 132 7.71 -9.03 10.46
C SER A 132 7.60 -10.52 10.72
N ASN A 133 6.74 -10.92 11.63
CA ASN A 133 6.47 -12.35 11.88
C ASN A 133 5.40 -12.92 10.94
N ARG A 134 4.91 -12.15 9.95
CA ARG A 134 3.97 -12.58 8.90
C ARG A 134 4.40 -12.04 7.53
N PHE A 135 3.87 -12.64 6.47
CA PHE A 135 4.07 -12.13 5.11
C PHE A 135 3.53 -10.70 4.98
N VAL A 136 4.37 -9.78 4.51
CA VAL A 136 4.01 -8.36 4.33
C VAL A 136 3.42 -8.16 2.94
N THR A 137 2.24 -7.55 2.85
CA THR A 137 1.56 -7.25 1.59
C THR A 137 1.63 -5.74 1.27
N GLY A 138 0.55 -4.97 1.55
CA GLY A 138 0.56 -3.52 1.40
C GLY A 138 1.32 -2.80 2.50
N VAL A 139 1.81 -1.60 2.24
CA VAL A 139 2.46 -0.72 3.23
C VAL A 139 1.92 0.68 3.05
N THR A 140 1.66 1.39 4.14
CA THR A 140 1.32 2.83 4.13
C THR A 140 1.88 3.55 5.35
N TRP A 141 2.02 4.86 5.22
CA TRP A 141 2.46 5.74 6.29
C TRP A 141 1.47 6.89 6.46
N VAL A 142 1.00 7.10 7.68
CA VAL A 142 0.05 8.17 7.97
C VAL A 142 0.25 8.69 9.39
N ASP A 143 0.32 10.00 9.57
CA ASP A 143 0.47 10.69 10.86
C ASP A 143 1.65 10.18 11.73
N GLY A 144 2.77 9.79 11.09
CA GLY A 144 3.93 9.21 11.78
C GLY A 144 3.75 7.74 12.15
N GLU A 145 2.71 7.08 11.68
CA GLU A 145 2.41 5.67 11.92
C GLU A 145 2.70 4.82 10.68
N LEU A 146 3.47 3.75 10.84
CA LEU A 146 3.70 2.75 9.81
C LEU A 146 2.65 1.65 9.93
N TRP A 147 1.87 1.46 8.88
CA TRP A 147 0.90 0.39 8.77
C TRP A 147 1.25 -0.55 7.63
N HIS A 148 0.98 -1.82 7.80
CA HIS A 148 1.11 -2.79 6.72
C HIS A 148 0.02 -3.85 6.74
N GLY A 149 -0.31 -4.37 5.57
CA GLY A 149 -1.16 -5.55 5.40
C GLY A 149 -0.37 -6.84 5.56
N THR A 150 -1.07 -7.90 5.90
CA THR A 150 -0.52 -9.27 5.92
C THR A 150 -1.45 -10.23 5.21
N TRP A 151 -0.88 -11.35 4.73
CA TRP A 151 -1.64 -12.50 4.27
C TRP A 151 -0.95 -13.77 4.75
N GLU A 152 -1.61 -14.59 5.53
CA GLU A 152 -1.08 -15.87 6.00
C GLU A 152 -2.20 -16.76 6.53
N ALA A 153 -2.20 -18.05 6.16
CA ALA A 153 -3.22 -19.03 6.57
C ALA A 153 -4.65 -18.54 6.28
N ASP A 154 -4.87 -18.04 5.06
CA ASP A 154 -6.15 -17.50 4.57
C ASP A 154 -6.73 -16.34 5.38
N GLN A 155 -5.86 -15.61 6.09
CA GLN A 155 -6.23 -14.46 6.89
C GLN A 155 -5.37 -13.24 6.58
N SER A 156 -6.01 -12.08 6.45
CA SER A 156 -5.37 -10.77 6.39
C SER A 156 -5.55 -10.00 7.69
N GLU A 157 -4.52 -9.25 8.04
CA GLU A 157 -4.57 -8.25 9.11
C GLU A 157 -3.98 -6.94 8.58
N LEU A 158 -4.47 -5.80 9.08
CA LEU A 158 -3.77 -4.52 8.98
C LEU A 158 -3.06 -4.27 10.31
N ARG A 159 -1.78 -3.99 10.27
CA ARG A 159 -0.93 -3.86 11.45
C ARG A 159 -0.29 -2.50 11.54
N HIS A 160 -0.49 -1.82 12.65
CA HIS A 160 0.31 -0.69 13.07
C HIS A 160 1.56 -1.21 13.77
N VAL A 161 2.72 -0.82 13.30
CA VAL A 161 4.00 -1.22 13.88
C VAL A 161 4.83 0.01 14.26
N ASP A 162 5.59 -0.13 15.32
CA ASP A 162 6.61 0.84 15.67
C ASP A 162 7.73 0.80 14.62
N PRO A 163 8.01 1.92 13.91
CA PRO A 163 8.99 1.90 12.83
C PRO A 163 10.45 1.76 13.31
N ALA A 164 10.71 1.93 14.60
CA ALA A 164 12.05 1.75 15.15
C ALA A 164 12.33 0.30 15.56
N SER A 165 11.34 -0.37 16.18
CA SER A 165 11.50 -1.73 16.74
C SER A 165 10.84 -2.82 15.91
N GLY A 166 9.86 -2.49 15.06
CA GLY A 166 9.01 -3.46 14.38
C GLY A 166 7.93 -4.08 15.27
N GLU A 167 7.80 -3.62 16.52
CA GLU A 167 6.78 -4.12 17.44
C GLU A 167 5.37 -3.83 16.90
N VAL A 168 4.50 -4.84 16.91
CA VAL A 168 3.09 -4.67 16.55
C VAL A 168 2.33 -4.02 17.70
N LEU A 169 1.90 -2.78 17.50
CA LEU A 169 1.18 -1.98 18.50
C LEU A 169 -0.33 -2.22 18.45
N GLU A 170 -0.88 -2.29 17.24
CA GLU A 170 -2.31 -2.52 16.99
C GLU A 170 -2.50 -3.38 15.74
N LYS A 171 -3.60 -4.14 15.70
CA LYS A 171 -4.02 -4.85 14.50
C LYS A 171 -5.53 -4.84 14.31
N LEU A 172 -5.93 -4.74 13.04
CA LEU A 172 -7.29 -4.93 12.57
C LEU A 172 -7.37 -6.29 11.88
N GLU A 173 -8.27 -7.13 12.31
CA GLU A 173 -8.51 -8.45 11.73
C GLU A 173 -9.52 -8.31 10.58
N MET A 174 -9.11 -8.61 9.36
CA MET A 174 -10.01 -8.57 8.21
C MET A 174 -11.03 -9.72 8.29
N PRO A 175 -12.23 -9.55 7.71
CA PRO A 175 -13.19 -10.65 7.60
C PRO A 175 -12.57 -11.88 6.91
N PRO A 176 -13.07 -13.09 7.18
CA PRO A 176 -12.63 -14.30 6.48
C PRO A 176 -12.63 -14.11 4.96
N ASP A 177 -11.72 -14.78 4.27
CA ASP A 177 -11.57 -14.76 2.81
C ASP A 177 -11.33 -13.38 2.19
N THR A 178 -10.91 -12.41 3.04
CA THR A 178 -10.62 -11.05 2.58
C THR A 178 -9.12 -10.83 2.44
N VAL A 179 -8.62 -10.85 1.20
CA VAL A 179 -7.22 -10.56 0.89
C VAL A 179 -6.95 -9.06 0.97
N VAL A 180 -5.79 -8.70 1.52
CA VAL A 180 -5.20 -7.37 1.43
C VAL A 180 -3.89 -7.47 0.66
N SER A 181 -3.87 -7.00 -0.59
CA SER A 181 -2.69 -7.01 -1.46
C SER A 181 -1.96 -5.67 -1.47
N GLY A 182 -2.67 -4.57 -1.35
CA GLY A 182 -2.17 -3.20 -1.26
C GLY A 182 -2.82 -2.47 -0.10
N LEU A 183 -2.18 -1.42 0.40
CA LEU A 183 -2.68 -0.61 1.51
C LEU A 183 -2.24 0.83 1.33
N GLU A 184 -3.19 1.77 1.45
CA GLU A 184 -2.91 3.21 1.49
C GLU A 184 -3.90 3.92 2.41
N SER A 185 -3.46 5.02 3.03
CA SER A 185 -4.32 5.89 3.81
C SER A 185 -4.79 7.09 2.98
N ASP A 186 -6.00 7.60 3.28
CA ASP A 186 -6.47 8.88 2.75
C ASP A 186 -5.93 10.10 3.52
N GLY A 187 -5.05 9.86 4.51
CA GLY A 187 -4.58 10.88 5.44
C GLY A 187 -5.56 11.18 6.58
N GLY A 188 -6.76 10.60 6.55
CA GLY A 188 -7.82 10.76 7.54
C GLY A 188 -8.15 9.47 8.29
N ASP A 189 -9.42 9.08 8.24
CA ASP A 189 -9.96 7.93 8.98
C ASP A 189 -10.21 6.68 8.09
N ARG A 190 -9.64 6.64 6.87
CA ARG A 190 -9.83 5.53 5.93
C ARG A 190 -8.53 4.94 5.43
N PHE A 191 -8.54 3.64 5.27
CA PHE A 191 -7.57 2.90 4.48
C PHE A 191 -8.22 2.40 3.19
N PHE A 192 -7.48 2.48 2.08
CA PHE A 192 -7.79 1.80 0.83
C PHE A 192 -7.00 0.50 0.76
N CYS A 193 -7.67 -0.62 0.53
CA CYS A 193 -7.08 -1.95 0.50
C CYS A 193 -7.31 -2.61 -0.84
N GLY A 194 -6.25 -3.01 -1.53
CA GLY A 194 -6.34 -3.86 -2.71
C GLY A 194 -6.77 -5.27 -2.31
N GLY A 195 -7.65 -5.89 -3.09
CA GLY A 195 -8.25 -7.18 -2.79
C GLY A 195 -7.68 -8.36 -3.58
N GLY A 196 -6.49 -8.21 -4.20
CA GLY A 196 -5.88 -9.27 -5.00
C GLY A 196 -6.80 -9.77 -6.11
N THR A 197 -6.86 -11.08 -6.29
CA THR A 197 -7.66 -11.77 -7.32
C THR A 197 -9.18 -11.63 -7.16
N SER A 198 -9.65 -11.02 -6.04
CA SER A 198 -11.08 -10.66 -5.96
C SER A 198 -11.47 -9.53 -6.93
N GLY A 199 -10.49 -8.84 -7.54
CA GLY A 199 -10.71 -7.69 -8.40
C GLY A 199 -11.32 -6.47 -7.69
N LYS A 200 -11.37 -6.50 -6.35
CA LYS A 200 -12.02 -5.45 -5.54
C LYS A 200 -10.99 -4.52 -4.91
N LEU A 201 -11.44 -3.29 -4.66
CA LEU A 201 -10.78 -2.33 -3.78
C LEU A 201 -11.74 -2.04 -2.62
N ARG A 202 -11.23 -2.04 -1.39
CA ARG A 202 -12.02 -1.86 -0.18
C ARG A 202 -11.61 -0.61 0.57
N VAL A 203 -12.59 0.07 1.16
CA VAL A 203 -12.37 1.14 2.13
C VAL A 203 -12.57 0.55 3.52
N VAL A 204 -11.54 0.64 4.35
CA VAL A 204 -11.55 0.14 5.73
C VAL A 204 -11.37 1.32 6.68
N ARG A 205 -12.12 1.33 7.78
CA ARG A 205 -11.98 2.38 8.79
C ARG A 205 -10.62 2.32 9.47
N ARG A 206 -9.88 3.42 9.43
CA ARG A 206 -8.66 3.59 10.22
C ARG A 206 -9.06 3.86 11.69
N PRO A 207 -8.43 3.22 12.68
CA PRO A 207 -8.66 3.53 14.08
C PRO A 207 -8.30 4.99 14.40
N LYS A 208 -9.08 5.62 15.26
CA LYS A 208 -8.72 6.95 15.76
C LYS A 208 -7.45 6.85 16.60
N ARG A 209 -6.50 7.78 16.40
CA ARG A 209 -5.30 7.88 17.26
C ARG A 209 -5.72 7.96 18.72
N SER A 210 -5.14 7.12 19.55
CA SER A 210 -5.26 7.32 20.99
C SER A 210 -4.44 8.54 21.40
N ALA A 211 -4.97 9.39 22.28
CA ALA A 211 -4.33 10.63 22.72
C ALA A 211 -2.91 10.47 23.32
N ARG A 212 -2.42 9.24 23.50
CA ARG A 212 -1.09 8.91 24.02
C ARG A 212 0.04 8.94 22.99
N SER A 213 -0.25 8.95 21.69
CA SER A 213 0.76 8.94 20.63
C SER A 213 1.20 10.34 20.19
N ALA A 214 0.55 11.41 20.65
CA ALA A 214 0.83 12.78 20.24
C ALA A 214 1.91 13.49 21.10
N ALA A 215 2.56 12.78 22.04
CA ALA A 215 3.50 13.36 23.02
C ALA A 215 4.89 12.68 22.99
N ARG A 216 5.38 12.32 21.79
CA ARG A 216 6.79 11.92 21.61
C ARG A 216 7.41 12.59 20.39
#